data_a8356e12230073796e94890b7e1900e4
#
_entry.id   a8356e12230073796e94890b7e1900e4
#
_cell.length_a   1.000
_cell.length_b   1.000
_cell.length_c   1.000
_cell.angle_alpha   90.00
_cell.angle_beta   90.00
_cell.angle_gamma   90.00
#
_symmetry.space_group_name_H-M   'P 1'
#
loop_
_entity.id
_entity.type
_entity.pdbx_description
1 polymer ?
#
loop_
_entity_poly.entity_id
_entity_poly.type
_entity_poly.pdbx_seq_one_letter_code
_entity_poly.pdbx_strand_id
1 'polypeptide(L)'
;MSNVNEQRATIETPIFGSEKMRNSAPTETIPMHPTSPEIAYQMVKDETFPQTQPRLNLATFVTTYMDDYATKLMNEAIDINYIDETEYPRVAVMAARCINIMANLWHSPEQAKWKAGALAIGSSEACMLGGVAAWLRWRAKRKAQGKPYDKPNFVISTGFQVVWEKFAQLWQIEMRTVPLTLEKTTLDPQLALSMCDENTICVVPIEGVTWTGLNDDVEALDRALEDYNARTGYDIPIHVDAASGGYILPFLDPDKKWDFRLKWVLSISTSGHKFGLVYPGLGWVVWKDKKYLPDEMSFSVNYLGANITQVGLNFSRPAAQILGQYYQFIRLGFEGYKEIQSNSMDIARYAHEQIGKMAPFENYSDDVVNPLFIWYMKPEYDRTAKWTLYDLQAALQQNGWMVPAYTLPNNLQNYVVMRIVFRQGMSRDMTDMLLTDMQNAITEFEKLEYPTQTRVAQNKQQRVVGKVFTHTHVKAGR
;
A
#
# COMPACT_ATOMS: atom_id res chain seq x y z
N MET A 1 -25.22 2.35 56.01
CA MET A 1 -26.15 1.46 55.27
C MET A 1 -26.33 1.85 53.78
N SER A 2 -25.60 2.86 53.28
CA SER A 2 -25.74 3.32 51.85
C SER A 2 -24.88 2.58 50.83
N ASN A 3 -23.85 1.84 51.22
CA ASN A 3 -22.93 1.20 50.29
C ASN A 3 -23.30 -0.21 49.78
N VAL A 4 -24.28 -0.87 50.42
CA VAL A 4 -24.66 -2.24 50.02
C VAL A 4 -25.71 -2.26 48.90
N ASN A 5 -26.52 -1.20 48.82
CA ASN A 5 -27.55 -1.11 47.74
C ASN A 5 -26.97 -0.64 46.38
N GLU A 6 -25.90 0.15 46.38
CA GLU A 6 -25.21 0.54 45.13
C GLU A 6 -24.42 -0.62 44.50
N GLN A 7 -23.83 -1.53 45.29
CA GLN A 7 -23.12 -2.70 44.80
C GLN A 7 -24.09 -3.79 44.23
N ARG A 8 -25.30 -3.94 44.78
CA ARG A 8 -26.28 -4.89 44.27
C ARG A 8 -26.87 -4.47 42.93
N ALA A 9 -27.10 -3.17 42.70
CA ALA A 9 -27.66 -2.67 41.44
C ALA A 9 -26.73 -2.87 40.23
N THR A 10 -25.40 -3.01 40.45
CA THR A 10 -24.42 -3.21 39.38
C THR A 10 -24.26 -4.66 38.94
N ILE A 11 -24.64 -5.62 39.78
CA ILE A 11 -24.40 -7.06 39.52
C ILE A 11 -25.58 -7.73 38.77
N GLU A 12 -26.79 -7.20 38.92
CA GLU A 12 -27.99 -7.83 38.39
C GLU A 12 -28.62 -7.12 37.20
N THR A 13 -28.04 -5.98 36.74
CA THR A 13 -28.64 -5.21 35.63
C THR A 13 -28.03 -5.66 34.30
N PRO A 14 -28.83 -6.10 33.31
CA PRO A 14 -28.37 -6.41 31.98
C PRO A 14 -27.60 -5.22 31.38
N ILE A 15 -26.55 -5.48 30.56
CA ILE A 15 -25.70 -4.43 29.97
C ILE A 15 -26.53 -3.29 29.39
N PHE A 16 -27.49 -3.59 28.52
CA PHE A 16 -28.37 -2.61 27.88
C PHE A 16 -29.45 -2.00 28.82
N GLY A 17 -29.66 -2.55 30.00
CA GLY A 17 -30.49 -1.99 31.07
C GLY A 17 -29.71 -1.12 32.05
N SER A 18 -28.39 -1.03 31.91
CA SER A 18 -27.54 -0.23 32.77
C SER A 18 -27.79 1.26 32.60
N GLU A 19 -27.80 2.01 33.71
CA GLU A 19 -27.91 3.48 33.68
C GLU A 19 -26.79 4.11 32.82
N LYS A 20 -25.59 3.57 32.84
CA LYS A 20 -24.45 4.05 32.02
C LYS A 20 -24.66 3.93 30.54
N MET A 21 -25.44 2.93 30.06
CA MET A 21 -25.81 2.79 28.65
C MET A 21 -26.81 3.85 28.15
N ARG A 22 -27.33 4.67 29.05
CA ARG A 22 -28.16 5.83 28.68
C ARG A 22 -27.34 7.08 28.39
N ASN A 23 -26.04 7.07 28.73
CA ASN A 23 -25.14 8.19 28.51
C ASN A 23 -24.41 8.01 27.17
N SER A 24 -24.11 9.11 26.50
CA SER A 24 -23.26 9.11 25.32
C SER A 24 -21.82 8.72 25.67
N ALA A 25 -21.12 8.09 24.72
CA ALA A 25 -19.69 7.85 24.85
C ALA A 25 -18.93 9.18 25.04
N PRO A 26 -17.89 9.24 25.86
CA PRO A 26 -17.10 10.45 26.04
C PRO A 26 -16.32 10.81 24.77
N THR A 27 -16.40 12.06 24.33
CA THR A 27 -15.79 12.53 23.08
C THR A 27 -14.65 13.53 23.29
N GLU A 28 -14.62 14.26 24.40
CA GLU A 28 -13.66 15.36 24.60
C GLU A 28 -12.78 15.19 25.84
N THR A 29 -13.32 14.58 26.90
CA THR A 29 -12.61 14.47 28.19
C THR A 29 -12.66 13.06 28.72
N ILE A 30 -11.62 12.67 29.46
CA ILE A 30 -11.62 11.40 30.18
C ILE A 30 -12.70 11.43 31.27
N PRO A 31 -13.55 10.38 31.39
CA PRO A 31 -14.54 10.32 32.46
C PRO A 31 -13.92 10.37 33.88
N MET A 32 -14.58 11.07 34.77
CA MET A 32 -14.13 11.16 36.19
C MET A 32 -14.23 9.82 36.91
N HIS A 33 -15.15 8.97 36.52
CA HIS A 33 -15.42 7.68 37.17
C HIS A 33 -15.22 6.52 36.20
N PRO A 34 -14.70 5.37 36.68
CA PRO A 34 -14.56 4.19 35.85
C PRO A 34 -15.93 3.63 35.43
N THR A 35 -15.94 2.94 34.31
CA THR A 35 -17.05 2.16 33.77
C THR A 35 -16.67 0.69 33.81
N SER A 36 -17.65 -0.22 34.00
CA SER A 36 -17.35 -1.65 33.94
C SER A 36 -16.78 -2.07 32.59
N PRO A 37 -15.88 -3.06 32.54
CA PRO A 37 -15.28 -3.51 31.28
C PRO A 37 -16.30 -3.91 30.22
N GLU A 38 -17.40 -4.57 30.62
CA GLU A 38 -18.45 -5.04 29.71
C GLU A 38 -19.18 -3.88 29.03
N ILE A 39 -19.51 -2.83 29.82
CA ILE A 39 -20.17 -1.63 29.28
C ILE A 39 -19.21 -0.86 28.38
N ALA A 40 -17.96 -0.66 28.80
CA ALA A 40 -16.95 0.01 28.00
C ALA A 40 -16.70 -0.74 26.67
N TYR A 41 -16.59 -2.07 26.73
CA TYR A 41 -16.48 -2.92 25.54
C TYR A 41 -17.67 -2.73 24.59
N GLN A 42 -18.92 -2.77 25.14
CA GLN A 42 -20.10 -2.64 24.31
C GLN A 42 -20.19 -1.26 23.65
N MET A 43 -19.92 -0.19 24.41
CA MET A 43 -19.91 1.18 23.85
C MET A 43 -18.92 1.33 22.70
N VAL A 44 -17.69 0.84 22.86
CA VAL A 44 -16.68 0.88 21.80
C VAL A 44 -17.08 0.01 20.61
N LYS A 45 -17.64 -1.17 20.87
CA LYS A 45 -18.10 -2.08 19.81
C LYS A 45 -19.23 -1.49 18.98
N ASP A 46 -20.18 -0.81 19.63
CA ASP A 46 -21.34 -0.19 18.94
C ASP A 46 -20.88 0.88 17.95
N GLU A 47 -19.82 1.66 18.28
CA GLU A 47 -19.23 2.63 17.37
C GLU A 47 -18.68 1.99 16.07
N THR A 48 -18.39 0.69 16.10
CA THR A 48 -17.85 -0.01 14.92
C THR A 48 -18.93 -0.56 13.99
N PHE A 49 -20.20 -0.63 14.37
CA PHE A 49 -21.27 -1.20 13.53
C PHE A 49 -21.52 -0.48 12.20
N PRO A 50 -21.43 0.86 12.11
CA PRO A 50 -21.65 1.55 10.84
C PRO A 50 -20.51 1.37 9.82
N GLN A 51 -19.41 0.69 10.20
CA GLN A 51 -18.26 0.50 9.32
C GLN A 51 -18.52 -0.54 8.24
N THR A 52 -17.90 -0.37 7.07
CA THR A 52 -17.84 -1.40 6.04
C THR A 52 -17.18 -2.67 6.58
N GLN A 53 -17.79 -3.81 6.31
CA GLN A 53 -17.19 -5.11 6.65
C GLN A 53 -15.83 -5.26 5.94
N PRO A 54 -14.75 -5.65 6.63
CA PRO A 54 -13.42 -5.71 6.03
C PRO A 54 -13.33 -6.57 4.75
N ARG A 55 -14.09 -7.67 4.67
CA ARG A 55 -14.12 -8.53 3.47
C ARG A 55 -14.81 -7.88 2.27
N LEU A 56 -15.77 -6.96 2.49
CA LEU A 56 -16.48 -6.22 1.43
C LEU A 56 -15.73 -4.94 1.03
N ASN A 57 -14.65 -4.60 1.73
CA ASN A 57 -13.79 -3.48 1.38
C ASN A 57 -12.80 -3.87 0.29
N LEU A 58 -13.19 -3.68 -0.97
CA LEU A 58 -12.38 -3.98 -2.16
C LEU A 58 -11.49 -2.80 -2.58
N ALA A 59 -11.53 -1.70 -1.83
CA ALA A 59 -10.63 -0.56 -1.99
C ALA A 59 -9.25 -0.81 -1.38
N THR A 60 -9.18 -1.61 -0.30
CA THR A 60 -7.95 -1.84 0.45
C THR A 60 -7.11 -2.97 -0.12
N PHE A 61 -5.79 -2.77 -0.12
CA PHE A 61 -4.79 -3.81 -0.39
C PHE A 61 -4.48 -4.64 0.86
N VAL A 62 -4.87 -4.17 2.03
CA VAL A 62 -4.46 -4.75 3.32
C VAL A 62 -5.21 -6.05 3.57
N THR A 63 -4.50 -7.03 4.13
CA THR A 63 -5.05 -8.33 4.53
C THR A 63 -6.20 -8.16 5.53
N THR A 64 -7.31 -8.82 5.25
CA THR A 64 -8.53 -8.81 6.08
C THR A 64 -8.90 -10.18 6.64
N TYR A 65 -8.07 -11.17 6.38
CA TYR A 65 -8.27 -12.54 6.84
C TYR A 65 -6.94 -13.21 7.19
N MET A 66 -6.89 -13.83 8.35
CA MET A 66 -5.90 -14.82 8.76
C MET A 66 -6.65 -15.97 9.46
N ASP A 67 -6.10 -17.18 9.44
CA ASP A 67 -6.73 -18.32 10.12
C ASP A 67 -6.70 -18.16 11.66
N ASP A 68 -7.49 -19.00 12.35
CA ASP A 68 -7.68 -18.91 13.80
C ASP A 68 -6.39 -19.10 14.59
N TYR A 69 -5.48 -19.98 14.13
CA TYR A 69 -4.20 -20.19 14.80
C TYR A 69 -3.27 -18.98 14.65
N ALA A 70 -3.26 -18.36 13.49
CA ALA A 70 -2.52 -17.12 13.28
C ALA A 70 -3.04 -15.99 14.19
N THR A 71 -4.37 -15.82 14.24
CA THR A 71 -5.03 -14.83 15.09
C THR A 71 -4.76 -15.09 16.57
N LYS A 72 -4.84 -16.36 17.01
CA LYS A 72 -4.53 -16.76 18.39
C LYS A 72 -3.07 -16.43 18.72
N LEU A 73 -2.12 -16.84 17.87
CA LEU A 73 -0.70 -16.59 18.08
C LEU A 73 -0.39 -15.08 18.19
N MET A 74 -1.00 -14.27 17.33
CA MET A 74 -0.83 -12.82 17.38
C MET A 74 -1.39 -12.20 18.65
N ASN A 75 -2.55 -12.68 19.13
CA ASN A 75 -3.13 -12.23 20.41
C ASN A 75 -2.28 -12.63 21.61
N GLU A 76 -1.65 -13.79 21.59
CA GLU A 76 -0.72 -14.23 22.65
C GLU A 76 0.58 -13.41 22.69
N ALA A 77 0.91 -12.66 21.62
CA ALA A 77 2.11 -11.84 21.53
C ALA A 77 1.83 -10.33 21.47
N ILE A 78 0.60 -9.90 21.80
CA ILE A 78 0.18 -8.48 21.65
C ILE A 78 0.90 -7.55 22.65
N ASP A 79 1.33 -8.08 23.78
CA ASP A 79 2.04 -7.38 24.85
C ASP A 79 3.57 -7.38 24.69
N ILE A 80 4.10 -8.02 23.64
CA ILE A 80 5.55 -8.08 23.40
C ILE A 80 6.00 -6.86 22.60
N ASN A 81 6.95 -6.08 23.18
CA ASN A 81 7.59 -4.96 22.50
C ASN A 81 8.86 -5.42 21.77
N TYR A 82 8.85 -5.41 20.44
CA TYR A 82 9.96 -5.89 19.61
C TYR A 82 11.28 -5.12 19.82
N ILE A 83 11.25 -3.88 20.28
CA ILE A 83 12.47 -3.09 20.52
C ILE A 83 13.42 -3.79 21.51
N ASP A 84 12.85 -4.58 22.41
CA ASP A 84 13.60 -5.23 23.45
C ASP A 84 14.10 -6.60 23.01
N GLU A 85 15.13 -6.58 22.17
CA GLU A 85 15.77 -7.81 21.69
C GLU A 85 16.48 -8.59 22.79
N THR A 86 16.79 -7.95 23.92
CA THR A 86 17.41 -8.59 25.09
C THR A 86 16.40 -9.38 25.88
N GLU A 87 15.21 -8.82 26.10
CA GLU A 87 14.12 -9.50 26.80
C GLU A 87 13.42 -10.53 25.90
N TYR A 88 13.29 -10.21 24.59
CA TYR A 88 12.60 -11.06 23.61
C TYR A 88 13.51 -11.52 22.46
N PRO A 89 14.67 -12.17 22.72
CA PRO A 89 15.65 -12.52 21.68
C PRO A 89 15.09 -13.49 20.63
N ARG A 90 14.05 -14.26 20.96
CA ARG A 90 13.43 -15.18 19.99
C ARG A 90 12.61 -14.46 18.94
N VAL A 91 12.01 -13.32 19.26
CA VAL A 91 11.31 -12.46 18.29
C VAL A 91 12.30 -11.85 17.31
N ALA A 92 13.45 -11.36 17.80
CA ALA A 92 14.54 -10.84 16.95
C ALA A 92 15.05 -11.91 15.97
N VAL A 93 15.22 -13.15 16.44
CA VAL A 93 15.58 -14.29 15.57
C VAL A 93 14.50 -14.54 14.51
N MET A 94 13.22 -14.49 14.85
CA MET A 94 12.13 -14.67 13.88
C MET A 94 12.09 -13.52 12.86
N ALA A 95 12.27 -12.27 13.27
CA ALA A 95 12.39 -11.14 12.37
C ALA A 95 13.54 -11.30 11.36
N ALA A 96 14.73 -11.70 11.84
CA ALA A 96 15.88 -11.98 10.98
C ALA A 96 15.62 -13.14 10.00
N ARG A 97 14.88 -14.17 10.44
CA ARG A 97 14.45 -15.26 9.54
C ARG A 97 13.49 -14.78 8.47
N CYS A 98 12.52 -13.93 8.80
CA CYS A 98 11.63 -13.31 7.82
C CYS A 98 12.42 -12.53 6.77
N ILE A 99 13.39 -11.70 7.20
CA ILE A 99 14.27 -10.95 6.30
C ILE A 99 15.05 -11.90 5.39
N ASN A 100 15.63 -12.97 5.95
CA ASN A 100 16.38 -13.95 5.16
C ASN A 100 15.50 -14.67 4.12
N ILE A 101 14.29 -15.07 4.50
CA ILE A 101 13.32 -15.70 3.59
C ILE A 101 13.00 -14.77 2.43
N MET A 102 12.67 -13.51 2.72
CA MET A 102 12.36 -12.53 1.66
C MET A 102 13.58 -12.21 0.78
N ALA A 103 14.75 -12.03 1.39
CA ALA A 103 15.97 -11.78 0.65
C ALA A 103 16.30 -12.91 -0.34
N ASN A 104 16.11 -14.17 0.09
CA ASN A 104 16.29 -15.34 -0.78
C ASN A 104 15.19 -15.43 -1.84
N LEU A 105 13.94 -15.13 -1.48
CA LEU A 105 12.81 -15.09 -2.42
C LEU A 105 13.04 -14.04 -3.53
N TRP A 106 13.76 -12.95 -3.24
CA TRP A 106 14.14 -11.90 -4.19
C TRP A 106 15.58 -12.02 -4.70
N HIS A 107 16.15 -13.22 -4.62
CA HIS A 107 17.47 -13.57 -5.20
C HIS A 107 18.62 -12.69 -4.71
N SER A 108 18.62 -12.30 -3.42
CA SER A 108 19.77 -11.61 -2.84
C SER A 108 21.01 -12.50 -2.88
N PRO A 109 22.22 -11.96 -3.21
CA PRO A 109 23.45 -12.75 -3.27
C PRO A 109 23.73 -13.50 -1.98
N GLU A 110 24.17 -14.76 -2.11
CA GLU A 110 24.51 -15.64 -0.99
C GLU A 110 25.90 -15.35 -0.44
N GLN A 111 26.07 -14.42 0.46
CA GLN A 111 27.41 -14.23 1.05
C GLN A 111 27.41 -14.03 2.58
N ALA A 112 26.24 -13.88 3.19
CA ALA A 112 26.14 -13.70 4.63
C ALA A 112 25.09 -14.63 5.25
N LYS A 113 25.37 -15.14 6.43
CA LYS A 113 24.41 -15.92 7.22
C LYS A 113 23.13 -15.11 7.51
N TRP A 114 23.26 -13.80 7.64
CA TRP A 114 22.17 -12.86 7.86
C TRP A 114 22.17 -11.81 6.75
N LYS A 115 21.03 -11.65 6.09
CA LYS A 115 20.83 -10.65 5.04
C LYS A 115 20.57 -9.27 5.65
N ALA A 116 20.82 -8.22 4.88
CA ALA A 116 20.57 -6.86 5.31
C ALA A 116 19.08 -6.51 5.11
N GLY A 117 18.39 -6.18 6.17
CA GLY A 117 16.98 -5.78 6.11
C GLY A 117 16.51 -5.18 7.41
N ALA A 118 15.34 -4.57 7.38
CA ALA A 118 14.69 -4.00 8.55
C ALA A 118 13.17 -4.24 8.54
N LEU A 119 12.62 -4.43 9.74
CA LEU A 119 11.20 -4.38 10.01
C LEU A 119 10.70 -2.93 9.95
N ALA A 120 9.50 -2.75 9.41
CA ALA A 120 8.75 -1.51 9.39
C ALA A 120 7.28 -1.75 9.78
N ILE A 121 6.57 -0.72 10.22
CA ILE A 121 5.13 -0.81 10.55
C ILE A 121 4.27 -0.96 9.27
N GLY A 122 4.83 -0.66 8.12
CA GLY A 122 4.21 -0.82 6.80
C GLY A 122 5.17 -0.41 5.71
N SER A 123 4.78 -0.58 4.44
CA SER A 123 5.64 -0.18 3.31
C SER A 123 5.97 1.30 3.31
N SER A 124 5.14 2.17 3.89
CA SER A 124 5.49 3.59 3.98
C SER A 124 6.79 3.83 4.74
N GLU A 125 6.98 3.21 5.91
CA GLU A 125 8.26 3.27 6.61
C GLU A 125 9.35 2.53 5.82
N ALA A 126 9.05 1.38 5.26
CA ALA A 126 10.01 0.59 4.48
C ALA A 126 10.54 1.35 3.25
N CYS A 127 9.67 2.05 2.49
CA CYS A 127 10.05 2.93 1.39
C CYS A 127 10.94 4.08 1.86
N MET A 128 10.55 4.75 2.97
CA MET A 128 11.34 5.83 3.55
C MET A 128 12.72 5.36 3.96
N LEU A 129 12.85 4.20 4.60
CA LEU A 129 14.15 3.62 4.97
C LEU A 129 15.00 3.29 3.74
N GLY A 130 14.41 2.78 2.67
CA GLY A 130 15.09 2.57 1.39
C GLY A 130 15.60 3.87 0.77
N GLY A 131 14.75 4.90 0.74
CA GLY A 131 15.09 6.24 0.27
C GLY A 131 16.18 6.92 1.11
N VAL A 132 16.08 6.84 2.44
CA VAL A 132 17.10 7.38 3.37
C VAL A 132 18.44 6.69 3.17
N ALA A 133 18.47 5.36 2.99
CA ALA A 133 19.71 4.64 2.70
C ALA A 133 20.36 5.12 1.39
N ALA A 134 19.55 5.30 0.34
CA ALA A 134 20.04 5.83 -0.93
C ALA A 134 20.59 7.26 -0.78
N TRP A 135 19.87 8.14 -0.05
CA TRP A 135 20.32 9.50 0.24
C TRP A 135 21.62 9.55 1.02
N LEU A 136 21.75 8.77 2.10
CA LEU A 136 22.95 8.74 2.94
C LEU A 136 24.17 8.24 2.16
N ARG A 137 24.00 7.20 1.32
CA ARG A 137 25.07 6.69 0.44
C ARG A 137 25.50 7.74 -0.58
N TRP A 138 24.56 8.39 -1.26
CA TRP A 138 24.84 9.49 -2.18
C TRP A 138 25.59 10.61 -1.47
N ARG A 139 25.10 11.04 -0.30
CA ARG A 139 25.72 12.08 0.52
C ARG A 139 27.16 11.74 0.92
N ALA A 140 27.40 10.53 1.38
CA ALA A 140 28.74 10.06 1.75
C ALA A 140 29.69 10.07 0.54
N LYS A 141 29.24 9.60 -0.63
CA LYS A 141 30.00 9.63 -1.89
C LYS A 141 30.35 11.07 -2.31
N ARG A 142 29.39 11.99 -2.27
CA ARG A 142 29.61 13.42 -2.61
C ARG A 142 30.60 14.07 -1.65
N LYS A 143 30.45 13.82 -0.34
CA LYS A 143 31.41 14.29 0.68
C LYS A 143 32.81 13.80 0.42
N ALA A 144 32.99 12.51 0.15
CA ALA A 144 34.31 11.94 -0.16
C ALA A 144 34.98 12.55 -1.41
N GLN A 145 34.17 13.06 -2.35
CA GLN A 145 34.60 13.75 -3.57
C GLN A 145 34.79 15.25 -3.39
N GLY A 146 34.52 15.83 -2.21
CA GLY A 146 34.56 17.28 -1.98
C GLY A 146 33.47 18.05 -2.76
N LYS A 147 32.38 17.40 -3.17
CA LYS A 147 31.29 17.98 -3.95
C LYS A 147 30.11 18.41 -3.05
N PRO A 148 29.31 19.41 -3.46
CA PRO A 148 28.08 19.80 -2.78
C PRO A 148 27.13 18.61 -2.64
N TYR A 149 26.38 18.55 -1.52
CA TYR A 149 25.41 17.47 -1.19
C TYR A 149 24.13 18.02 -0.56
N ASP A 150 23.74 19.22 -0.95
CA ASP A 150 22.61 19.99 -0.40
C ASP A 150 21.35 19.97 -1.28
N LYS A 151 21.42 19.38 -2.49
CA LYS A 151 20.30 19.33 -3.45
C LYS A 151 20.02 17.92 -3.95
N PRO A 152 19.72 16.96 -3.07
CA PRO A 152 19.37 15.60 -3.49
C PRO A 152 18.04 15.57 -4.23
N ASN A 153 17.92 14.70 -5.23
CA ASN A 153 16.66 14.40 -5.90
C ASN A 153 16.50 12.90 -6.14
N PHE A 154 15.27 12.46 -6.39
CA PHE A 154 14.97 11.12 -6.87
C PHE A 154 13.93 11.17 -7.98
N VAL A 155 13.91 10.14 -8.82
CA VAL A 155 13.02 10.04 -9.98
C VAL A 155 12.02 8.91 -9.78
N ILE A 156 10.73 9.19 -10.05
CA ILE A 156 9.63 8.26 -9.91
C ILE A 156 8.53 8.59 -10.93
N SER A 157 7.65 7.65 -11.30
CA SER A 157 6.48 7.96 -12.14
C SER A 157 5.39 8.72 -11.37
N THR A 158 4.49 9.44 -12.07
CA THR A 158 3.32 10.08 -11.44
C THR A 158 2.34 9.07 -10.83
N GLY A 159 2.51 7.76 -11.11
CA GLY A 159 1.75 6.66 -10.51
C GLY A 159 2.14 6.30 -9.07
N PHE A 160 2.95 7.11 -8.42
CA PHE A 160 3.45 6.86 -7.07
C PHE A 160 2.35 6.88 -5.99
N GLN A 161 2.62 6.23 -4.86
CA GLN A 161 1.83 6.31 -3.64
C GLN A 161 2.33 7.51 -2.79
N VAL A 162 1.43 8.15 -2.03
CA VAL A 162 1.69 9.37 -1.23
C VAL A 162 2.91 9.28 -0.29
N VAL A 163 3.41 8.09 0.02
CA VAL A 163 4.63 7.93 0.83
C VAL A 163 5.83 8.66 0.22
N TRP A 164 5.92 8.71 -1.11
CA TRP A 164 7.05 9.34 -1.79
C TRP A 164 6.97 10.87 -1.74
N GLU A 165 5.76 11.45 -1.74
CA GLU A 165 5.57 12.87 -1.41
C GLU A 165 5.98 13.18 0.03
N LYS A 166 5.56 12.33 0.99
CA LYS A 166 5.98 12.46 2.39
C LYS A 166 7.49 12.33 2.54
N PHE A 167 8.12 11.38 1.85
CA PHE A 167 9.57 11.25 1.84
C PHE A 167 10.24 12.53 1.32
N ALA A 168 9.81 13.03 0.18
CA ALA A 168 10.33 14.28 -0.40
C ALA A 168 10.21 15.45 0.56
N GLN A 169 9.04 15.66 1.16
CA GLN A 169 8.77 16.77 2.07
C GLN A 169 9.53 16.66 3.39
N LEU A 170 9.52 15.50 4.04
CA LEU A 170 10.11 15.31 5.37
C LEU A 170 11.64 15.36 5.36
N TRP A 171 12.28 14.88 4.29
CA TRP A 171 13.74 14.91 4.14
C TRP A 171 14.24 16.02 3.22
N GLN A 172 13.32 16.90 2.72
CA GLN A 172 13.67 18.01 1.82
C GLN A 172 14.45 17.54 0.58
N ILE A 173 13.97 16.47 -0.04
CA ILE A 173 14.54 15.88 -1.25
C ILE A 173 13.62 16.20 -2.43
N GLU A 174 14.17 16.72 -3.52
CA GLU A 174 13.40 17.00 -4.72
C GLU A 174 12.86 15.71 -5.34
N MET A 175 11.54 15.65 -5.55
CA MET A 175 10.88 14.55 -6.28
C MET A 175 10.67 14.97 -7.73
N ARG A 176 11.30 14.27 -8.66
CA ARG A 176 11.13 14.45 -10.10
C ARG A 176 10.21 13.37 -10.64
N THR A 177 9.10 13.78 -11.24
CA THR A 177 8.05 12.84 -11.66
C THR A 177 8.01 12.65 -13.16
N VAL A 178 8.14 11.42 -13.60
CA VAL A 178 7.93 10.99 -14.98
C VAL A 178 6.42 10.94 -15.24
N PRO A 179 5.88 11.73 -16.19
CA PRO A 179 4.47 11.72 -16.48
C PRO A 179 4.01 10.38 -17.08
N LEU A 180 2.90 9.85 -16.57
CA LEU A 180 2.17 8.76 -17.22
C LEU A 180 1.26 9.34 -18.33
N THR A 181 1.11 8.58 -19.41
CA THR A 181 0.15 8.88 -20.50
C THR A 181 -0.73 7.65 -20.73
N LEU A 182 -1.78 7.77 -21.55
CA LEU A 182 -2.62 6.62 -21.91
C LEU A 182 -1.85 5.58 -22.71
N GLU A 183 -0.86 6.01 -23.51
CA GLU A 183 -0.01 5.13 -24.32
C GLU A 183 1.12 4.51 -23.48
N LYS A 184 1.58 5.23 -22.43
CA LYS A 184 2.64 4.79 -21.51
C LYS A 184 2.17 4.91 -20.08
N THR A 185 1.56 3.85 -19.60
CA THR A 185 0.88 3.76 -18.29
C THR A 185 1.80 3.30 -17.14
N THR A 186 3.08 3.09 -17.46
CA THR A 186 4.15 2.68 -16.53
C THR A 186 5.35 3.61 -16.68
N LEU A 187 6.30 3.55 -15.75
CA LEU A 187 7.53 4.36 -15.79
C LEU A 187 8.26 4.17 -17.13
N ASP A 188 8.48 5.27 -17.86
CA ASP A 188 9.33 5.25 -19.04
C ASP A 188 10.81 5.37 -18.63
N PRO A 189 11.66 4.34 -18.89
CA PRO A 189 13.07 4.36 -18.50
C PRO A 189 13.87 5.51 -19.13
N GLN A 190 13.62 5.83 -20.41
CA GLN A 190 14.40 6.88 -21.09
C GLN A 190 14.04 8.27 -20.57
N LEU A 191 12.75 8.50 -20.35
CA LEU A 191 12.29 9.74 -19.76
C LEU A 191 12.76 9.88 -18.30
N ALA A 192 12.78 8.79 -17.53
CA ALA A 192 13.35 8.77 -16.19
C ALA A 192 14.83 9.18 -16.18
N LEU A 193 15.63 8.63 -17.10
CA LEU A 193 17.06 8.98 -17.22
C LEU A 193 17.27 10.44 -17.64
N SER A 194 16.39 11.00 -18.47
CA SER A 194 16.48 12.42 -18.85
C SER A 194 16.29 13.37 -17.67
N MET A 195 15.66 12.90 -16.58
CA MET A 195 15.43 13.64 -15.34
C MET A 195 16.52 13.39 -14.28
N CYS A 196 17.46 12.45 -14.53
CA CYS A 196 18.56 12.14 -13.64
C CYS A 196 19.74 13.10 -13.83
N ASP A 197 20.45 13.38 -12.74
CA ASP A 197 21.70 14.14 -12.71
C ASP A 197 22.64 13.62 -11.60
N GLU A 198 23.74 14.33 -11.35
CA GLU A 198 24.70 13.98 -10.29
C GLU A 198 24.13 14.07 -8.87
N ASN A 199 22.94 14.68 -8.69
CA ASN A 199 22.27 14.80 -7.41
C ASN A 199 21.16 13.75 -7.22
N THR A 200 20.95 12.87 -8.22
CA THR A 200 19.94 11.82 -8.15
C THR A 200 20.41 10.70 -7.21
N ILE A 201 19.66 10.47 -6.15
CA ILE A 201 19.94 9.46 -5.13
C ILE A 201 19.47 8.07 -5.53
N CYS A 202 18.36 7.96 -6.29
CA CYS A 202 17.84 6.71 -6.85
C CYS A 202 16.74 6.99 -7.88
N VAL A 203 16.43 5.97 -8.68
CA VAL A 203 15.17 5.86 -9.44
C VAL A 203 14.28 4.83 -8.77
N VAL A 204 12.96 5.10 -8.71
CA VAL A 204 12.00 4.26 -7.98
C VAL A 204 10.93 3.72 -8.93
N PRO A 205 11.12 2.53 -9.51
CA PRO A 205 10.05 1.80 -10.17
C PRO A 205 9.13 1.14 -9.15
N ILE A 206 7.87 0.87 -9.55
CA ILE A 206 6.82 0.34 -8.70
C ILE A 206 6.31 -1.00 -9.26
N GLU A 207 6.37 -2.05 -8.44
CA GLU A 207 5.75 -3.33 -8.75
C GLU A 207 4.40 -3.45 -8.03
N GLY A 208 3.33 -3.34 -8.83
CA GLY A 208 1.95 -3.22 -8.34
C GLY A 208 1.55 -1.77 -8.07
N VAL A 209 1.55 -0.94 -9.13
CA VAL A 209 1.13 0.47 -9.08
C VAL A 209 -0.27 0.59 -8.49
N THR A 210 -0.40 1.37 -7.41
CA THR A 210 -1.65 1.49 -6.65
C THR A 210 -2.82 1.98 -7.51
N TRP A 211 -2.56 2.84 -8.49
CA TRP A 211 -3.59 3.46 -9.33
C TRP A 211 -4.13 2.53 -10.41
N THR A 212 -3.30 1.68 -10.99
CA THR A 212 -3.62 0.90 -12.20
C THR A 212 -3.53 -0.62 -12.03
N GLY A 213 -2.76 -1.09 -11.05
CA GLY A 213 -2.45 -2.51 -10.89
C GLY A 213 -1.31 -2.99 -11.79
N LEU A 214 -0.71 -2.12 -12.60
CA LEU A 214 0.37 -2.48 -13.51
C LEU A 214 1.73 -2.54 -12.80
N ASN A 215 2.72 -3.09 -13.48
CA ASN A 215 4.10 -3.19 -13.03
C ASN A 215 5.01 -2.35 -13.92
N ASP A 216 5.95 -1.63 -13.33
CA ASP A 216 7.01 -0.95 -14.09
C ASP A 216 8.02 -1.98 -14.65
N ASP A 217 8.67 -1.65 -15.76
CA ASP A 217 9.71 -2.51 -16.36
C ASP A 217 11.07 -2.24 -15.72
N VAL A 218 11.31 -2.90 -14.57
CA VAL A 218 12.54 -2.74 -13.79
C VAL A 218 13.77 -3.25 -14.56
N GLU A 219 13.62 -4.32 -15.37
CA GLU A 219 14.73 -4.84 -16.18
C GLU A 219 15.16 -3.86 -17.27
N ALA A 220 14.20 -3.24 -17.96
CA ALA A 220 14.51 -2.20 -18.95
C ALA A 220 15.16 -0.97 -18.30
N LEU A 221 14.69 -0.57 -17.10
CA LEU A 221 15.30 0.51 -16.34
C LEU A 221 16.73 0.18 -15.90
N ASP A 222 16.98 -1.04 -15.42
CA ASP A 222 18.32 -1.49 -15.01
C ASP A 222 19.32 -1.44 -16.17
N ARG A 223 18.93 -1.94 -17.36
CA ARG A 223 19.74 -1.86 -18.58
C ARG A 223 20.03 -0.40 -18.99
N ALA A 224 19.02 0.45 -18.95
CA ALA A 224 19.17 1.85 -19.31
C ALA A 224 20.08 2.61 -18.32
N LEU A 225 19.97 2.29 -17.01
CA LEU A 225 20.86 2.83 -15.98
C LEU A 225 22.29 2.32 -16.09
N GLU A 226 22.52 1.08 -16.52
CA GLU A 226 23.87 0.57 -16.78
C GLU A 226 24.62 1.46 -17.76
N ASP A 227 24.02 1.75 -18.92
CA ASP A 227 24.60 2.60 -19.96
C ASP A 227 24.75 4.05 -19.48
N TYR A 228 23.76 4.56 -18.74
CA TYR A 228 23.75 5.92 -18.23
C TYR A 228 24.86 6.12 -17.18
N ASN A 229 24.96 5.23 -16.20
CA ASN A 229 25.97 5.27 -15.16
C ASN A 229 27.38 5.08 -15.73
N ALA A 230 27.56 4.20 -16.74
CA ALA A 230 28.83 4.02 -17.43
C ALA A 230 29.32 5.31 -18.13
N ARG A 231 28.41 6.06 -18.75
CA ARG A 231 28.72 7.32 -19.45
C ARG A 231 28.97 8.49 -18.49
N THR A 232 28.21 8.56 -17.39
CA THR A 232 28.22 9.74 -16.49
C THR A 232 29.11 9.56 -15.26
N GLY A 233 29.35 8.32 -14.83
CA GLY A 233 30.03 7.99 -13.58
C GLY A 233 29.21 8.28 -12.32
N TYR A 234 27.89 8.47 -12.44
CA TYR A 234 27.04 8.87 -11.31
C TYR A 234 26.71 7.75 -10.33
N ASP A 235 26.58 6.50 -10.78
CA ASP A 235 26.30 5.34 -9.92
C ASP A 235 24.92 5.42 -9.24
N ILE A 236 23.90 5.79 -10.04
CA ILE A 236 22.52 5.92 -9.58
C ILE A 236 21.90 4.54 -9.41
N PRO A 237 21.38 4.19 -8.22
CA PRO A 237 20.73 2.89 -7.96
C PRO A 237 19.25 2.91 -8.25
N ILE A 238 18.66 1.72 -8.22
CA ILE A 238 17.22 1.47 -8.17
C ILE A 238 16.82 1.09 -6.74
N HIS A 239 15.78 1.72 -6.21
CA HIS A 239 14.98 1.23 -5.10
C HIS A 239 13.64 0.77 -5.65
N VAL A 240 13.29 -0.50 -5.51
CA VAL A 240 11.99 -1.02 -5.98
C VAL A 240 10.94 -0.87 -4.90
N ASP A 241 9.90 -0.09 -5.17
CA ASP A 241 8.68 -0.09 -4.36
C ASP A 241 7.80 -1.28 -4.77
N ALA A 242 7.97 -2.38 -4.07
CA ALA A 242 7.21 -3.60 -4.27
C ALA A 242 6.18 -3.82 -3.15
N ALA A 243 5.54 -2.72 -2.70
CA ALA A 243 4.57 -2.75 -1.60
C ALA A 243 3.50 -3.84 -1.78
N SER A 244 3.08 -4.09 -3.00
CA SER A 244 2.15 -5.18 -3.37
C SER A 244 2.89 -6.31 -4.09
N GLY A 245 3.65 -5.99 -5.15
CA GLY A 245 4.30 -6.96 -6.05
C GLY A 245 5.31 -7.88 -5.37
N GLY A 246 5.93 -7.45 -4.27
CA GLY A 246 6.95 -8.22 -3.56
C GLY A 246 6.49 -9.58 -3.03
N TYR A 247 5.19 -9.77 -2.83
CA TYR A 247 4.56 -11.04 -2.45
C TYR A 247 3.65 -11.64 -3.53
N ILE A 248 3.67 -11.08 -4.73
CA ILE A 248 2.91 -11.58 -5.89
C ILE A 248 3.87 -12.18 -6.92
N LEU A 249 4.79 -11.36 -7.41
CA LEU A 249 5.68 -11.71 -8.53
C LEU A 249 6.52 -12.97 -8.29
N PRO A 250 7.13 -13.18 -7.10
CA PRO A 250 7.94 -14.38 -6.87
C PRO A 250 7.18 -15.68 -7.02
N PHE A 251 5.85 -15.65 -6.83
CA PHE A 251 5.00 -16.84 -6.87
C PHE A 251 4.29 -17.03 -8.22
N LEU A 252 3.92 -15.92 -8.90
CA LEU A 252 3.13 -15.97 -10.14
C LEU A 252 3.95 -15.76 -11.41
N ASP A 253 5.06 -15.05 -11.31
CA ASP A 253 5.96 -14.76 -12.43
C ASP A 253 7.44 -14.80 -11.96
N PRO A 254 7.93 -15.98 -11.53
CA PRO A 254 9.26 -16.13 -10.93
C PRO A 254 10.41 -15.82 -11.90
N ASP A 255 10.16 -15.91 -13.21
CA ASP A 255 11.15 -15.65 -14.24
C ASP A 255 11.34 -14.17 -14.54
N LYS A 256 10.34 -13.33 -14.25
CA LYS A 256 10.41 -11.88 -14.39
C LYS A 256 11.52 -11.31 -13.50
N LYS A 257 12.45 -10.59 -14.14
CA LYS A 257 13.54 -9.92 -13.42
C LYS A 257 13.12 -8.52 -13.00
N TRP A 258 12.91 -8.34 -11.72
CA TRP A 258 12.57 -7.06 -11.09
C TRP A 258 13.33 -6.86 -9.77
N ASP A 259 14.02 -7.89 -9.31
CA ASP A 259 14.62 -8.04 -7.98
C ASP A 259 16.17 -7.97 -8.00
N PHE A 260 16.83 -8.51 -6.99
CA PHE A 260 18.27 -8.44 -6.83
C PHE A 260 19.09 -9.20 -7.89
N ARG A 261 18.46 -9.90 -8.82
CA ARG A 261 19.13 -10.41 -10.04
C ARG A 261 19.61 -9.27 -10.93
N LEU A 262 18.99 -8.10 -10.86
CA LEU A 262 19.37 -6.90 -11.60
C LEU A 262 20.50 -6.18 -10.89
N LYS A 263 21.42 -5.60 -11.67
CA LYS A 263 22.66 -5.00 -11.15
C LYS A 263 22.40 -3.81 -10.23
N TRP A 264 21.55 -2.88 -10.67
CA TRP A 264 21.33 -1.60 -10.02
C TRP A 264 20.21 -1.61 -8.98
N VAL A 265 19.46 -2.71 -8.85
CA VAL A 265 18.50 -2.88 -7.77
C VAL A 265 19.25 -3.12 -6.47
N LEU A 266 19.31 -2.11 -5.61
CA LEU A 266 20.07 -2.15 -4.36
C LEU A 266 19.22 -2.29 -3.11
N SER A 267 17.92 -1.97 -3.20
CA SER A 267 16.96 -2.15 -2.12
C SER A 267 15.55 -2.38 -2.65
N ILE A 268 14.76 -3.12 -1.87
CA ILE A 268 13.36 -3.44 -2.17
C ILE A 268 12.56 -3.24 -0.89
N SER A 269 11.42 -2.54 -0.99
CA SER A 269 10.44 -2.40 0.10
C SER A 269 9.15 -3.14 -0.21
N THR A 270 8.50 -3.70 0.82
CA THR A 270 7.21 -4.40 0.67
C THR A 270 6.32 -4.26 1.90
N SER A 271 5.03 -4.53 1.73
CA SER A 271 4.05 -4.65 2.84
C SER A 271 3.75 -6.10 3.16
N GLY A 272 4.22 -6.59 4.31
CA GLY A 272 3.79 -7.89 4.83
C GLY A 272 2.28 -7.96 5.09
N HIS A 273 1.68 -6.82 5.42
CA HIS A 273 0.25 -6.71 5.71
C HIS A 273 -0.66 -6.56 4.48
N LYS A 274 -0.11 -6.65 3.25
CA LYS A 274 -0.89 -6.74 2.00
C LYS A 274 -0.88 -8.20 1.53
N PHE A 275 -0.21 -8.49 0.45
CA PHE A 275 -0.12 -9.85 -0.10
C PHE A 275 0.86 -10.77 0.64
N GLY A 276 1.55 -10.26 1.69
CA GLY A 276 2.24 -11.08 2.69
C GLY A 276 1.32 -11.78 3.68
N LEU A 277 -0.01 -11.53 3.60
CA LEU A 277 -1.09 -12.24 4.29
C LEU A 277 -1.05 -12.11 5.82
N VAL A 278 -0.62 -10.95 6.33
CA VAL A 278 -0.61 -10.60 7.77
C VAL A 278 -1.52 -9.41 8.02
N TYR A 279 -2.19 -9.35 9.17
CA TYR A 279 -2.98 -8.20 9.58
C TYR A 279 -2.17 -6.89 9.62
N PRO A 280 -2.82 -5.71 9.52
CA PRO A 280 -2.17 -4.40 9.44
C PRO A 280 -1.05 -4.17 10.46
N GLY A 281 -0.01 -3.44 10.07
CA GLY A 281 1.10 -3.04 10.94
C GLY A 281 2.44 -3.72 10.61
N LEU A 282 2.65 -4.18 9.37
CA LEU A 282 3.87 -4.86 8.97
C LEU A 282 4.35 -4.43 7.58
N GLY A 283 5.63 -4.05 7.50
CA GLY A 283 6.38 -3.83 6.27
C GLY A 283 7.82 -4.29 6.43
N TRP A 284 8.50 -4.44 5.32
CA TRP A 284 9.87 -4.89 5.26
C TRP A 284 10.66 -4.09 4.21
N VAL A 285 11.90 -3.77 4.51
CA VAL A 285 12.87 -3.33 3.54
C VAL A 285 14.08 -4.26 3.58
N VAL A 286 14.57 -4.63 2.40
CA VAL A 286 15.75 -5.49 2.24
C VAL A 286 16.73 -4.79 1.32
N TRP A 287 18.01 -4.80 1.68
CA TRP A 287 19.11 -4.35 0.83
C TRP A 287 19.81 -5.54 0.21
N LYS A 288 20.26 -5.39 -1.03
CA LYS A 288 20.96 -6.43 -1.79
C LYS A 288 22.19 -7.00 -1.07
N ASP A 289 22.89 -6.13 -0.35
CA ASP A 289 24.09 -6.45 0.41
C ASP A 289 24.20 -5.49 1.60
N LYS A 290 24.84 -5.92 2.70
CA LYS A 290 25.03 -5.12 3.91
C LYS A 290 25.75 -3.78 3.64
N LYS A 291 26.66 -3.72 2.66
CA LYS A 291 27.36 -2.49 2.26
C LYS A 291 26.42 -1.39 1.73
N TYR A 292 25.18 -1.73 1.36
CA TYR A 292 24.18 -0.78 0.89
C TYR A 292 23.30 -0.22 2.00
N LEU A 293 23.45 -0.75 3.24
CA LEU A 293 22.84 -0.21 4.45
C LEU A 293 23.88 0.69 5.16
N PRO A 294 23.74 2.03 5.12
CA PRO A 294 24.67 2.94 5.78
C PRO A 294 24.70 2.74 7.30
N ASP A 295 25.89 2.81 7.89
CA ASP A 295 26.07 2.70 9.33
C ASP A 295 25.32 3.81 10.11
N GLU A 296 25.17 4.99 9.53
CA GLU A 296 24.41 6.12 10.10
C GLU A 296 22.91 5.81 10.32
N MET A 297 22.38 4.77 9.68
CA MET A 297 20.99 4.30 9.93
C MET A 297 20.88 3.40 11.17
N SER A 298 22.01 3.01 11.74
CA SER A 298 22.06 2.14 12.91
C SER A 298 22.18 2.96 14.19
N PHE A 299 21.15 2.92 15.01
CA PHE A 299 21.10 3.59 16.31
C PHE A 299 21.39 2.59 17.41
N SER A 300 22.40 2.86 18.24
CA SER A 300 22.73 2.00 19.38
C SER A 300 22.24 2.64 20.67
N VAL A 301 21.54 1.86 21.47
CA VAL A 301 21.08 2.24 22.82
C VAL A 301 21.56 1.19 23.83
N ASN A 302 21.91 1.62 25.04
CA ASN A 302 22.46 0.76 26.09
C ASN A 302 21.65 0.73 27.40
N TYR A 303 20.61 1.57 27.50
CA TYR A 303 19.81 1.68 28.73
C TYR A 303 18.77 0.55 28.90
N LEU A 304 18.66 -0.35 27.93
CA LEU A 304 17.83 -1.56 28.02
C LEU A 304 18.62 -2.80 28.46
N GLY A 305 19.79 -2.60 29.10
CA GLY A 305 20.60 -3.70 29.63
C GLY A 305 21.59 -4.34 28.66
N ALA A 306 21.57 -3.95 27.39
CA ALA A 306 22.56 -4.35 26.37
C ALA A 306 22.68 -3.28 25.28
N ASN A 307 23.74 -3.35 24.45
CA ASN A 307 23.86 -2.52 23.25
C ASN A 307 22.94 -3.11 22.16
N ILE A 308 21.82 -2.42 21.89
CA ILE A 308 20.88 -2.78 20.84
C ILE A 308 21.11 -1.87 19.65
N THR A 309 21.31 -2.45 18.48
CA THR A 309 21.47 -1.71 17.21
C THR A 309 20.21 -1.85 16.37
N GLN A 310 19.54 -0.75 16.08
CA GLN A 310 18.29 -0.74 15.35
C GLN A 310 18.33 0.12 14.11
N VAL A 311 17.68 -0.37 13.05
CA VAL A 311 17.38 0.35 11.83
C VAL A 311 15.86 0.52 11.76
N GLY A 312 15.34 1.72 11.94
CA GLY A 312 13.89 2.00 11.90
C GLY A 312 13.60 3.42 12.34
N LEU A 313 12.46 3.96 11.91
CA LEU A 313 11.98 5.28 12.34
C LEU A 313 11.26 5.21 13.69
N ASN A 314 10.64 4.08 14.00
CA ASN A 314 9.90 3.85 15.23
C ASN A 314 10.74 3.08 16.24
N PHE A 315 10.66 3.48 17.50
CA PHE A 315 11.35 2.78 18.59
C PHE A 315 10.53 1.56 19.04
N SER A 316 9.49 1.74 19.83
CA SER A 316 8.61 0.64 20.25
C SER A 316 7.73 0.15 19.09
N ARG A 317 7.68 -1.17 18.92
CA ARG A 317 6.92 -1.83 17.82
C ARG A 317 6.30 -3.14 18.29
N PRO A 318 5.11 -3.51 17.81
CA PRO A 318 4.47 -4.76 18.18
C PRO A 318 5.23 -5.96 17.58
N ALA A 319 5.37 -7.03 18.36
CA ALA A 319 5.94 -8.29 17.90
C ALA A 319 4.92 -9.20 17.20
N ALA A 320 3.64 -9.04 17.48
CA ALA A 320 2.57 -9.91 16.99
C ALA A 320 2.60 -10.10 15.47
N GLN A 321 2.85 -9.00 14.71
CA GLN A 321 2.91 -9.04 13.24
C GLN A 321 4.12 -9.83 12.73
N ILE A 322 5.25 -9.81 13.45
CA ILE A 322 6.45 -10.60 13.10
C ILE A 322 6.13 -12.10 13.23
N LEU A 323 5.48 -12.47 14.35
CA LEU A 323 5.06 -13.84 14.58
C LEU A 323 4.05 -14.27 13.52
N GLY A 324 3.10 -13.39 13.17
CA GLY A 324 2.14 -13.62 12.11
C GLY A 324 2.81 -13.88 10.75
N GLN A 325 3.81 -13.08 10.37
CA GLN A 325 4.55 -13.28 9.10
C GLN A 325 5.33 -14.58 9.10
N TYR A 326 6.05 -14.87 10.19
CA TYR A 326 6.83 -16.10 10.28
C TYR A 326 5.93 -17.34 10.28
N TYR A 327 4.78 -17.25 10.97
CA TYR A 327 3.74 -18.29 10.92
C TYR A 327 3.25 -18.53 9.49
N GLN A 328 2.92 -17.48 8.74
CA GLN A 328 2.47 -17.62 7.35
C GLN A 328 3.54 -18.27 6.47
N PHE A 329 4.81 -17.92 6.63
CA PHE A 329 5.89 -18.56 5.90
C PHE A 329 6.01 -20.06 6.18
N ILE A 330 5.85 -20.47 7.46
CA ILE A 330 5.90 -21.89 7.85
C ILE A 330 4.66 -22.65 7.36
N ARG A 331 3.47 -22.04 7.59
CA ARG A 331 2.19 -22.70 7.32
C ARG A 331 1.93 -22.89 5.82
N LEU A 332 2.17 -21.85 5.05
CA LEU A 332 1.86 -21.85 3.63
C LEU A 332 3.01 -22.41 2.79
N GLY A 333 4.24 -22.07 3.15
CA GLY A 333 5.38 -22.38 2.28
C GLY A 333 5.24 -21.69 0.93
N PHE A 334 6.09 -22.04 -0.02
CA PHE A 334 6.04 -21.47 -1.38
C PHE A 334 4.75 -21.84 -2.11
N GLU A 335 4.34 -23.11 -2.05
CA GLU A 335 3.17 -23.62 -2.76
C GLU A 335 1.86 -22.99 -2.25
N GLY A 336 1.70 -22.86 -0.94
CA GLY A 336 0.50 -22.24 -0.36
C GLY A 336 0.38 -20.75 -0.70
N TYR A 337 1.48 -20.00 -0.70
CA TYR A 337 1.48 -18.62 -1.21
C TYR A 337 1.11 -18.57 -2.67
N LYS A 338 1.73 -19.42 -3.51
CA LYS A 338 1.43 -19.53 -4.94
C LYS A 338 -0.05 -19.83 -5.19
N GLU A 339 -0.63 -20.77 -4.46
CA GLU A 339 -2.04 -21.15 -4.58
C GLU A 339 -2.98 -19.99 -4.24
N ILE A 340 -2.74 -19.30 -3.11
CA ILE A 340 -3.55 -18.16 -2.68
C ILE A 340 -3.47 -16.99 -3.66
N GLN A 341 -2.25 -16.66 -4.13
CA GLN A 341 -2.07 -15.57 -5.10
C GLN A 341 -2.67 -15.93 -6.46
N SER A 342 -2.52 -17.18 -6.92
CA SER A 342 -3.14 -17.69 -8.16
C SER A 342 -4.66 -17.60 -8.09
N ASN A 343 -5.27 -18.05 -7.00
CA ASN A 343 -6.71 -17.96 -6.81
C ASN A 343 -7.20 -16.50 -6.83
N SER A 344 -6.49 -15.59 -6.16
CA SER A 344 -6.83 -14.16 -6.18
C SER A 344 -6.72 -13.59 -7.60
N MET A 345 -5.71 -14.01 -8.37
CA MET A 345 -5.51 -13.61 -9.76
C MET A 345 -6.62 -14.15 -10.68
N ASP A 346 -7.01 -15.42 -10.52
CA ASP A 346 -8.04 -16.05 -11.34
C ASP A 346 -9.41 -15.40 -11.12
N ILE A 347 -9.73 -15.06 -9.87
CA ILE A 347 -10.95 -14.31 -9.57
C ILE A 347 -10.88 -12.89 -10.15
N ALA A 348 -9.71 -12.24 -10.09
CA ALA A 348 -9.53 -10.91 -10.67
C ALA A 348 -9.71 -10.94 -12.20
N ARG A 349 -9.12 -11.92 -12.90
CA ARG A 349 -9.30 -12.11 -14.35
C ARG A 349 -10.75 -12.37 -14.73
N TYR A 350 -11.42 -13.19 -13.94
CA TYR A 350 -12.86 -13.41 -14.13
C TYR A 350 -13.67 -12.12 -14.02
N ALA A 351 -13.46 -11.35 -12.95
CA ALA A 351 -14.17 -10.09 -12.76
C ALA A 351 -13.84 -9.08 -13.87
N HIS A 352 -12.58 -8.99 -14.29
CA HIS A 352 -12.13 -8.18 -15.41
C HIS A 352 -12.88 -8.51 -16.71
N GLU A 353 -12.98 -9.80 -17.04
CA GLU A 353 -13.73 -10.26 -18.19
C GLU A 353 -15.22 -9.90 -18.12
N GLN A 354 -15.86 -10.11 -16.94
CA GLN A 354 -17.29 -9.84 -16.79
C GLN A 354 -17.60 -8.33 -16.81
N ILE A 355 -16.79 -7.51 -16.15
CA ILE A 355 -16.95 -6.05 -16.14
C ILE A 355 -16.74 -5.48 -17.55
N GLY A 356 -15.75 -5.98 -18.30
CA GLY A 356 -15.51 -5.58 -19.67
C GLY A 356 -16.66 -5.92 -20.66
N LYS A 357 -17.53 -6.89 -20.30
CA LYS A 357 -18.76 -7.21 -21.05
C LYS A 357 -19.93 -6.29 -20.71
N MET A 358 -19.89 -5.54 -19.63
CA MET A 358 -20.94 -4.57 -19.28
C MET A 358 -20.90 -3.39 -20.26
N ALA A 359 -22.05 -3.04 -20.83
CA ALA A 359 -22.14 -2.06 -21.91
C ALA A 359 -21.45 -0.71 -21.63
N PRO A 360 -21.56 -0.12 -20.41
CA PRO A 360 -20.94 1.18 -20.12
C PRO A 360 -19.43 1.17 -19.99
N PHE A 361 -18.78 0.00 -19.75
CA PHE A 361 -17.41 -0.06 -19.25
C PHE A 361 -16.40 -0.53 -20.27
N GLU A 362 -15.19 -0.05 -20.07
CA GLU A 362 -13.97 -0.50 -20.74
C GLU A 362 -12.88 -0.69 -19.67
N ASN A 363 -12.18 -1.81 -19.74
CA ASN A 363 -11.03 -2.06 -18.89
C ASN A 363 -9.85 -1.20 -19.34
N TYR A 364 -9.07 -0.72 -18.38
CA TYR A 364 -7.92 0.15 -18.67
C TYR A 364 -6.74 -0.61 -19.32
N SER A 365 -6.61 -1.89 -19.04
CA SER A 365 -5.60 -2.78 -19.61
C SER A 365 -6.26 -4.04 -20.15
N ASP A 366 -5.67 -4.63 -21.20
CA ASP A 366 -6.15 -5.86 -21.82
C ASP A 366 -5.96 -7.08 -20.91
N ASP A 367 -5.00 -7.04 -19.98
CA ASP A 367 -4.66 -8.15 -19.09
C ASP A 367 -4.56 -7.68 -17.63
N VAL A 368 -4.71 -8.66 -16.71
CA VAL A 368 -4.58 -8.51 -15.26
C VAL A 368 -3.23 -9.09 -14.85
N VAL A 369 -2.29 -8.23 -14.48
CA VAL A 369 -0.91 -8.62 -14.10
C VAL A 369 -0.69 -8.69 -12.59
N ASN A 370 -1.60 -8.12 -11.80
CA ASN A 370 -1.70 -8.25 -10.35
C ASN A 370 -3.16 -8.51 -9.99
N PRO A 371 -3.49 -9.05 -8.80
CA PRO A 371 -4.89 -9.33 -8.44
C PRO A 371 -5.68 -8.05 -8.15
N LEU A 372 -5.61 -7.11 -9.04
CA LEU A 372 -6.37 -5.86 -9.08
C LEU A 372 -6.37 -5.31 -10.50
N PHE A 373 -7.40 -4.54 -10.82
CA PHE A 373 -7.48 -3.82 -12.09
C PHE A 373 -8.40 -2.60 -11.94
N ILE A 374 -8.38 -1.75 -12.97
CA ILE A 374 -9.25 -0.58 -13.07
C ILE A 374 -10.02 -0.60 -14.38
N TRP A 375 -11.17 0.06 -14.37
CA TRP A 375 -12.00 0.28 -15.55
C TRP A 375 -12.55 1.69 -15.52
N TYR A 376 -13.01 2.16 -16.67
CA TYR A 376 -13.61 3.47 -16.84
C TYR A 376 -14.90 3.35 -17.68
N MET A 377 -15.66 4.45 -17.71
CA MET A 377 -16.84 4.54 -18.57
C MET A 377 -16.40 4.86 -19.99
N LYS A 378 -16.85 4.09 -20.99
CA LYS A 378 -16.56 4.34 -22.40
C LYS A 378 -16.89 5.78 -22.78
N PRO A 379 -16.03 6.51 -23.51
CA PRO A 379 -16.23 7.93 -23.79
C PRO A 379 -17.57 8.25 -24.50
N GLU A 380 -18.03 7.38 -25.39
CA GLU A 380 -19.32 7.52 -26.08
C GLU A 380 -20.50 7.34 -25.13
N TYR A 381 -20.41 6.44 -24.16
CA TYR A 381 -21.41 6.23 -23.13
C TYR A 381 -21.37 7.36 -22.10
N ASP A 382 -20.20 7.75 -21.63
CA ASP A 382 -20.02 8.83 -20.63
C ASP A 382 -20.62 10.16 -21.10
N ARG A 383 -20.55 10.48 -22.42
CA ARG A 383 -21.13 11.72 -22.96
C ARG A 383 -22.63 11.80 -22.82
N THR A 384 -23.34 10.69 -22.81
CA THR A 384 -24.81 10.62 -22.81
C THR A 384 -25.39 10.17 -21.47
N ALA A 385 -24.58 9.52 -20.64
CA ALA A 385 -24.98 9.01 -19.37
C ALA A 385 -25.47 10.11 -18.43
N LYS A 386 -26.53 9.84 -17.70
CA LYS A 386 -27.10 10.72 -16.67
C LYS A 386 -26.51 10.49 -15.28
N TRP A 387 -25.55 9.58 -15.15
CA TRP A 387 -24.87 9.15 -13.94
C TRP A 387 -23.36 9.08 -14.13
N THR A 388 -22.61 8.88 -13.06
CA THR A 388 -21.14 8.83 -13.02
C THR A 388 -20.65 7.57 -12.30
N LEU A 389 -19.36 7.25 -12.37
CA LEU A 389 -18.76 6.19 -11.58
C LEU A 389 -18.85 6.45 -10.07
N TYR A 390 -18.94 7.71 -9.64
CA TYR A 390 -19.19 8.04 -8.22
C TYR A 390 -20.59 7.67 -7.77
N ASP A 391 -21.59 7.76 -8.67
CA ASP A 391 -22.95 7.29 -8.37
C ASP A 391 -22.99 5.76 -8.24
N LEU A 392 -22.23 5.04 -9.09
CA LEU A 392 -22.08 3.59 -8.99
C LEU A 392 -21.39 3.20 -7.67
N GLN A 393 -20.31 3.90 -7.29
CA GLN A 393 -19.68 3.70 -5.97
C GLN A 393 -20.71 3.84 -4.84
N ALA A 394 -21.52 4.89 -4.86
CA ALA A 394 -22.52 5.16 -3.83
C ALA A 394 -23.62 4.05 -3.80
N ALA A 395 -24.06 3.58 -4.96
CA ALA A 395 -25.03 2.47 -5.05
C ALA A 395 -24.46 1.16 -4.50
N LEU A 396 -23.22 0.82 -4.83
CA LEU A 396 -22.55 -0.36 -4.30
C LEU A 396 -22.34 -0.29 -2.79
N GLN A 397 -22.05 0.91 -2.27
CA GLN A 397 -21.89 1.12 -0.83
C GLN A 397 -23.21 0.87 -0.05
N GLN A 398 -24.38 1.08 -0.64
CA GLN A 398 -25.66 0.75 -0.03
C GLN A 398 -25.81 -0.76 0.23
N ASN A 399 -25.15 -1.60 -0.59
CA ASN A 399 -25.07 -3.06 -0.43
C ASN A 399 -23.84 -3.50 0.37
N GLY A 400 -23.09 -2.55 0.97
CA GLY A 400 -21.91 -2.81 1.80
C GLY A 400 -20.58 -2.91 1.05
N TRP A 401 -20.60 -2.87 -0.29
CA TRP A 401 -19.38 -2.94 -1.10
C TRP A 401 -18.62 -1.61 -1.08
N MET A 402 -17.33 -1.65 -0.77
CA MET A 402 -16.44 -0.50 -0.92
C MET A 402 -15.59 -0.67 -2.18
N VAL A 403 -16.06 -0.10 -3.30
CA VAL A 403 -15.35 -0.07 -4.59
C VAL A 403 -15.12 1.40 -4.96
N PRO A 404 -13.89 1.94 -4.89
CA PRO A 404 -13.64 3.35 -5.04
C PRO A 404 -13.68 3.80 -6.50
N ALA A 405 -14.29 4.98 -6.74
CA ALA A 405 -14.14 5.77 -7.94
C ALA A 405 -13.18 6.94 -7.65
N TYR A 406 -12.26 7.21 -8.57
CA TYR A 406 -11.28 8.30 -8.41
C TYR A 406 -10.73 8.75 -9.76
N THR A 407 -10.10 9.94 -9.79
CA THR A 407 -9.37 10.41 -10.97
C THR A 407 -7.97 9.81 -11.00
N LEU A 408 -7.46 9.49 -12.18
CA LEU A 408 -6.07 9.08 -12.36
C LEU A 408 -5.10 10.20 -11.91
N PRO A 409 -3.80 9.88 -11.66
CA PRO A 409 -2.83 10.84 -11.15
C PRO A 409 -2.51 11.96 -12.14
N ASN A 410 -1.61 12.86 -11.76
CA ASN A 410 -1.18 14.02 -12.54
C ASN A 410 -0.94 13.68 -14.03
N ASN A 411 -1.43 14.54 -14.90
CA ASN A 411 -1.57 14.46 -16.36
C ASN A 411 -2.77 13.65 -16.87
N LEU A 412 -3.39 12.80 -16.04
CA LEU A 412 -4.55 11.97 -16.40
C LEU A 412 -5.79 12.25 -15.52
N GLN A 413 -5.84 13.39 -14.82
CA GLN A 413 -6.92 13.72 -13.87
C GLN A 413 -8.31 13.85 -14.52
N ASN A 414 -8.37 13.97 -15.84
CA ASN A 414 -9.65 14.01 -16.56
C ASN A 414 -10.31 12.61 -16.68
N TYR A 415 -9.59 11.56 -16.36
CA TYR A 415 -10.08 10.19 -16.42
C TYR A 415 -10.51 9.72 -15.04
N VAL A 416 -11.82 9.50 -14.88
CA VAL A 416 -12.38 8.87 -13.68
C VAL A 416 -12.41 7.37 -13.90
N VAL A 417 -11.89 6.63 -12.94
CA VAL A 417 -11.83 5.16 -12.97
C VAL A 417 -12.42 4.57 -11.71
N MET A 418 -12.80 3.31 -11.74
CA MET A 418 -13.03 2.49 -10.55
C MET A 418 -11.96 1.42 -10.45
N ARG A 419 -11.62 1.01 -9.22
CA ARG A 419 -10.62 -0.02 -8.94
C ARG A 419 -11.19 -1.06 -7.99
N ILE A 420 -10.78 -2.30 -8.22
CA ILE A 420 -11.08 -3.42 -7.34
C ILE A 420 -9.80 -4.19 -7.04
N VAL A 421 -9.63 -4.58 -5.76
CA VAL A 421 -8.49 -5.38 -5.29
C VAL A 421 -9.01 -6.72 -4.79
N PHE A 422 -8.53 -7.80 -5.39
CA PHE A 422 -8.84 -9.17 -5.00
C PHE A 422 -7.78 -9.69 -4.03
N ARG A 423 -8.21 -10.09 -2.86
CA ARG A 423 -7.35 -10.59 -1.78
C ARG A 423 -7.90 -11.91 -1.27
N GLN A 424 -7.08 -12.61 -0.51
CA GLN A 424 -7.57 -13.77 0.26
C GLN A 424 -8.86 -13.40 1.02
N GLY A 425 -9.88 -14.24 0.90
CA GLY A 425 -11.22 -14.00 1.47
C GLY A 425 -12.27 -13.49 0.49
N MET A 426 -11.90 -13.09 -0.73
CA MET A 426 -12.84 -12.85 -1.82
C MET A 426 -13.05 -14.14 -2.60
N SER A 427 -14.30 -14.60 -2.67
CA SER A 427 -14.67 -15.81 -3.39
C SER A 427 -15.28 -15.49 -4.75
N ARG A 428 -15.45 -16.52 -5.58
CA ARG A 428 -16.19 -16.42 -6.84
C ARG A 428 -17.63 -16.00 -6.61
N ASP A 429 -18.32 -16.62 -5.65
CA ASP A 429 -19.72 -16.30 -5.32
C ASP A 429 -19.88 -14.83 -4.89
N MET A 430 -18.95 -14.32 -4.05
CA MET A 430 -18.95 -12.91 -3.67
C MET A 430 -18.74 -11.99 -4.87
N THR A 431 -17.91 -12.41 -5.83
CA THR A 431 -17.69 -11.66 -7.06
C THR A 431 -18.96 -11.64 -7.92
N ASP A 432 -19.67 -12.75 -8.05
CA ASP A 432 -20.93 -12.84 -8.78
C ASP A 432 -22.03 -11.98 -8.12
N MET A 433 -22.08 -11.92 -6.79
CA MET A 433 -22.95 -10.99 -6.04
C MET A 433 -22.63 -9.53 -6.39
N LEU A 434 -21.34 -9.14 -6.34
CA LEU A 434 -20.92 -7.79 -6.70
C LEU A 434 -21.30 -7.44 -8.15
N LEU A 435 -21.04 -8.33 -9.10
CA LEU A 435 -21.38 -8.12 -10.52
C LEU A 435 -22.89 -7.97 -10.72
N THR A 436 -23.69 -8.72 -9.96
CA THR A 436 -25.15 -8.60 -9.96
C THR A 436 -25.59 -7.24 -9.43
N ASP A 437 -25.01 -6.78 -8.32
CA ASP A 437 -25.31 -5.46 -7.76
C ASP A 437 -24.89 -4.32 -8.70
N MET A 438 -23.76 -4.45 -9.38
CA MET A 438 -23.34 -3.51 -10.44
C MET A 438 -24.35 -3.45 -11.58
N GLN A 439 -24.77 -4.60 -12.09
CA GLN A 439 -25.75 -4.66 -13.18
C GLN A 439 -27.11 -4.08 -12.78
N ASN A 440 -27.57 -4.36 -11.56
CA ASN A 440 -28.81 -3.80 -11.02
C ASN A 440 -28.71 -2.27 -10.92
N ALA A 441 -27.62 -1.73 -10.39
CA ALA A 441 -27.38 -0.29 -10.30
C ALA A 441 -27.39 0.38 -11.68
N ILE A 442 -26.70 -0.20 -12.67
CA ILE A 442 -26.69 0.30 -14.07
C ILE A 442 -28.11 0.33 -14.62
N THR A 443 -28.89 -0.77 -14.42
CA THR A 443 -30.27 -0.87 -14.91
C THR A 443 -31.16 0.22 -14.31
N GLU A 444 -30.99 0.57 -13.03
CA GLU A 444 -31.72 1.66 -12.40
C GLU A 444 -31.25 3.04 -12.91
N PHE A 445 -29.96 3.22 -13.15
CA PHE A 445 -29.44 4.47 -13.71
C PHE A 445 -29.91 4.73 -15.16
N GLU A 446 -30.15 3.70 -15.95
CA GLU A 446 -30.68 3.82 -17.31
C GLU A 446 -32.13 4.35 -17.34
N LYS A 447 -32.89 4.18 -16.26
CA LYS A 447 -34.25 4.70 -16.11
C LYS A 447 -34.31 6.17 -15.70
N LEU A 448 -33.20 6.81 -15.34
CA LEU A 448 -33.18 8.19 -14.89
C LEU A 448 -33.72 9.14 -15.97
N GLU A 449 -34.69 9.96 -15.61
CA GLU A 449 -35.17 11.03 -16.48
C GLU A 449 -34.23 12.24 -16.52
N TYR A 450 -33.58 12.54 -15.39
CA TYR A 450 -32.67 13.68 -15.20
C TYR A 450 -31.28 13.22 -14.74
N PRO A 451 -30.22 13.99 -15.04
CA PRO A 451 -28.89 13.72 -14.52
C PRO A 451 -28.83 13.76 -13.00
N THR A 452 -28.01 12.87 -12.42
CA THR A 452 -27.67 12.90 -10.99
C THR A 452 -26.99 14.24 -10.61
N GLN A 453 -27.03 14.59 -9.32
CA GLN A 453 -26.31 15.77 -8.82
C GLN A 453 -24.80 15.67 -9.06
N THR A 454 -24.24 14.48 -8.90
CA THR A 454 -22.82 14.17 -9.16
C THR A 454 -22.48 14.43 -10.62
N ARG A 455 -23.33 14.00 -11.56
CA ARG A 455 -23.17 14.24 -12.99
C ARG A 455 -23.22 15.74 -13.32
N VAL A 456 -24.16 16.46 -12.74
CA VAL A 456 -24.25 17.91 -12.93
C VAL A 456 -23.00 18.63 -12.41
N ALA A 457 -22.47 18.21 -11.26
CA ALA A 457 -21.26 18.77 -10.67
C ALA A 457 -20.03 18.48 -11.56
N GLN A 458 -19.86 17.24 -12.03
CA GLN A 458 -18.76 16.84 -12.92
C GLN A 458 -18.77 17.64 -14.23
N ASN A 459 -19.93 17.82 -14.86
CA ASN A 459 -20.08 18.60 -16.07
C ASN A 459 -19.72 20.09 -15.85
N LYS A 460 -20.00 20.64 -14.67
CA LYS A 460 -19.59 22.01 -14.32
C LYS A 460 -18.08 22.13 -14.17
N GLN A 461 -17.43 21.18 -13.51
CA GLN A 461 -15.97 21.14 -13.33
C GLN A 461 -15.24 21.03 -14.68
N GLN A 462 -15.69 20.13 -15.57
CA GLN A 462 -15.11 19.99 -16.92
C GLN A 462 -15.23 21.28 -17.74
N ARG A 463 -16.35 22.03 -17.61
CA ARG A 463 -16.51 23.34 -18.27
C ARG A 463 -15.57 24.40 -17.71
N VAL A 464 -15.24 24.36 -16.42
CA VAL A 464 -14.29 25.29 -15.78
C VAL A 464 -12.87 24.98 -16.24
N VAL A 465 -12.47 23.71 -16.22
CA VAL A 465 -11.15 23.24 -16.68
C VAL A 465 -10.97 23.54 -18.17
N GLY A 466 -11.96 23.27 -19.01
CA GLY A 466 -11.92 23.61 -20.44
C GLY A 466 -11.76 25.11 -20.72
N LYS A 467 -12.37 26.00 -19.90
CA LYS A 467 -12.17 27.45 -20.00
C LYS A 467 -10.78 27.90 -19.58
N VAL A 468 -10.16 27.26 -18.57
CA VAL A 468 -8.80 27.57 -18.14
C VAL A 468 -7.78 27.19 -19.20
N PHE A 469 -7.94 26.04 -19.87
CA PHE A 469 -7.05 25.63 -20.95
C PHE A 469 -7.16 26.50 -22.20
N THR A 470 -8.35 27.02 -22.54
CA THR A 470 -8.51 27.95 -23.70
C THR A 470 -7.91 29.32 -23.42
N HIS A 471 -7.77 29.75 -22.17
CA HIS A 471 -7.15 31.06 -21.83
C HIS A 471 -5.61 30.99 -21.70
N THR A 472 -5.02 29.84 -21.42
CA THR A 472 -3.55 29.69 -21.31
C THR A 472 -2.84 29.53 -22.65
N HIS A 473 -3.52 29.10 -23.70
CA HIS A 473 -2.94 29.01 -25.05
C HIS A 473 -2.88 30.37 -25.81
N VAL A 474 -3.49 31.44 -25.30
CA VAL A 474 -3.48 32.77 -25.95
C VAL A 474 -2.37 33.67 -25.41
N LYS A 475 -1.59 33.29 -24.39
CA LYS A 475 -0.51 34.12 -23.82
C LYS A 475 0.92 33.63 -24.05
N ALA A 476 1.14 32.63 -24.88
CA ALA A 476 2.47 32.18 -25.30
C ALA A 476 2.85 32.69 -26.70
N GLY A 477 2.53 33.92 -27.01
CA GLY A 477 2.86 34.58 -28.26
C GLY A 477 3.00 36.08 -28.08
N ARG A 478 4.07 36.54 -27.41
CA ARG A 478 4.78 37.82 -27.65
C ARG A 478 6.13 37.79 -26.97
#